data_987fb0b1850b03a53c71a6b133417d7f
#
_entry.id   987fb0b1850b03a53c71a6b133417d7f
#
_cell.length_a   1.000
_cell.length_b   1.000
_cell.length_c   1.000
_cell.angle_alpha   90.00
_cell.angle_beta   90.00
_cell.angle_gamma   90.00
#
_symmetry.space_group_name_H-M   'P 1'
#
loop_
_entity.id
_entity.type
_entity.pdbx_description
1 polymer ?
#
loop_
_entity_poly.entity_id
_entity_poly.type
_entity_poly.pdbx_seq_one_letter_code
_entity_poly.pdbx_strand_id
1 'polypeptide(L)'
;MMQAMIFAAGLGTRLKPITDHMPKAMVSVGGEPLIKHVIEKLKSAGTERFVVNVHHFATQITDYLKENNYFNTDIRISDESDKL
;
A
#
# COMPACT_ATOMS: atom_id res chain seq x y z
N MET A 1 -2.78 -7.18 20.32
CA MET A 1 -2.53 -6.27 19.18
C MET A 1 -2.74 -6.99 17.87
N MET A 2 -3.56 -6.44 17.00
CA MET A 2 -3.74 -7.00 15.67
C MET A 2 -2.73 -6.41 14.70
N GLN A 3 -2.15 -7.28 13.86
CA GLN A 3 -1.21 -6.89 12.83
C GLN A 3 -1.71 -7.41 11.49
N ALA A 4 -1.63 -6.58 10.47
CA ALA A 4 -2.00 -6.96 9.11
C ALA A 4 -0.81 -6.80 8.18
N MET A 5 -0.74 -7.65 7.17
CA MET A 5 0.26 -7.54 6.12
C MET A 5 -0.42 -7.17 4.81
N ILE A 6 0.06 -6.12 4.17
CA ILE A 6 -0.46 -5.65 2.90
C ILE A 6 0.58 -5.92 1.82
N PHE A 7 0.19 -6.71 0.84
CA PHE A 7 1.08 -7.05 -0.28
C PHE A 7 0.90 -6.01 -1.39
N ALA A 8 1.73 -4.99 -1.36
CA ALA A 8 1.69 -3.90 -2.33
C ALA A 8 2.70 -4.10 -3.46
N ALA A 9 3.37 -5.24 -3.48
CA ALA A 9 4.41 -5.53 -4.48
C ALA A 9 3.86 -6.16 -5.76
N GLY A 10 2.56 -6.41 -5.85
CA GLY A 10 1.96 -7.03 -7.02
C GLY A 10 2.07 -6.18 -8.28
N LEU A 11 2.22 -6.82 -9.42
CA LEU A 11 2.38 -6.13 -10.71
C LEU A 11 1.10 -5.52 -11.26
N GLY A 12 -0.06 -6.03 -10.83
CA GLY A 12 -1.34 -5.49 -11.29
C GLY A 12 -1.57 -5.66 -12.79
N THR A 13 -1.13 -6.78 -13.37
CA THR A 13 -1.18 -6.98 -14.82
C THR A 13 -2.59 -6.90 -15.40
N ARG A 14 -3.60 -7.21 -14.59
CA ARG A 14 -5.00 -7.14 -15.02
C ARG A 14 -5.51 -5.71 -15.17
N LEU A 15 -4.78 -4.73 -14.64
CA LEU A 15 -5.17 -3.34 -14.67
C LEU A 15 -4.34 -2.51 -15.66
N LYS A 16 -3.54 -3.18 -16.50
CA LYS A 16 -2.80 -2.45 -17.52
C LYS A 16 -3.76 -1.78 -18.48
N PRO A 17 -3.44 -0.59 -19.02
CA PRO A 17 -2.15 0.09 -18.86
C PRO A 17 -2.01 0.98 -17.64
N ILE A 18 -3.00 1.04 -16.76
CA ILE A 18 -2.93 1.90 -15.55
C ILE A 18 -1.71 1.57 -14.72
N THR A 19 -1.45 0.28 -14.49
CA THR A 19 -0.34 -0.16 -13.65
C THR A 19 1.03 -0.10 -14.34
N ASP A 20 1.08 0.38 -15.58
CA ASP A 20 2.38 0.65 -16.23
C ASP A 20 3.06 1.88 -15.63
N HIS A 21 2.31 2.73 -14.93
CA HIS A 21 2.81 3.97 -14.34
C HIS A 21 2.71 4.04 -12.83
N MET A 22 2.01 3.08 -12.22
CA MET A 22 1.82 3.05 -10.77
C MET A 22 1.55 1.63 -10.30
N PRO A 23 1.85 1.33 -9.03
CA PRO A 23 1.51 0.00 -8.49
C PRO A 23 0.00 -0.11 -8.31
N LYS A 24 -0.50 -1.36 -8.28
CA LYS A 24 -1.91 -1.62 -8.08
C LYS A 24 -2.45 -0.93 -6.82
N ALA A 25 -1.64 -0.91 -5.76
CA ALA A 25 -2.05 -0.30 -4.49
C ALA A 25 -2.36 1.19 -4.61
N MET A 26 -1.84 1.86 -5.63
CA MET A 26 -2.05 3.29 -5.84
C MET A 26 -3.13 3.59 -6.87
N VAL A 27 -3.73 2.58 -7.47
CA VAL A 27 -4.83 2.78 -8.42
C VAL A 27 -6.01 3.42 -7.67
N SER A 28 -6.56 4.47 -8.26
CA SER A 28 -7.66 5.22 -7.64
C SER A 28 -8.96 4.43 -7.69
N VAL A 29 -9.63 4.35 -6.57
CA VAL A 29 -10.96 3.73 -6.44
C VAL A 29 -11.83 4.74 -5.69
N GLY A 30 -12.83 5.26 -6.35
CA GLY A 30 -13.68 6.29 -5.75
C GLY A 30 -12.92 7.56 -5.38
N GLY A 31 -11.88 7.91 -6.14
CA GLY A 31 -11.08 9.11 -5.91
C GLY A 31 -9.93 8.96 -4.93
N GLU A 32 -9.74 7.76 -4.36
CA GLU A 32 -8.69 7.52 -3.37
C GLU A 32 -7.88 6.28 -3.76
N PRO A 33 -6.57 6.23 -3.45
CA PRO A 33 -5.78 5.04 -3.75
C PRO A 33 -6.30 3.81 -3.05
N LEU A 34 -6.19 2.66 -3.72
CA LEU A 34 -6.64 1.39 -3.17
C LEU A 34 -6.06 1.11 -1.78
N ILE A 35 -4.77 1.41 -1.58
CA ILE A 35 -4.12 1.15 -0.30
C ILE A 35 -4.79 1.89 0.86
N LYS A 36 -5.31 3.09 0.60
CA LYS A 36 -6.03 3.84 1.62
C LYS A 36 -7.28 3.10 2.06
N HIS A 37 -8.05 2.59 1.10
CA HIS A 37 -9.27 1.84 1.40
C HIS A 37 -8.97 0.61 2.26
N VAL A 38 -7.89 -0.10 1.93
CA VAL A 38 -7.48 -1.30 2.68
C VAL A 38 -7.10 -0.94 4.11
N ILE A 39 -6.25 0.08 4.27
CA ILE A 39 -5.78 0.51 5.60
C ILE A 39 -6.96 0.98 6.46
N GLU A 40 -7.84 1.81 5.90
CA GLU A 40 -8.97 2.35 6.64
C GLU A 40 -9.93 1.24 7.08
N LYS A 41 -10.18 0.28 6.20
CA LYS A 41 -11.05 -0.85 6.53
C LYS A 41 -10.47 -1.69 7.66
N LEU A 42 -9.20 -2.03 7.57
CA LEU A 42 -8.54 -2.84 8.59
C LEU A 42 -8.40 -2.09 9.91
N LYS A 43 -8.12 -0.79 9.83
CA LYS A 43 -8.05 0.08 11.01
C LYS A 43 -9.39 0.09 11.73
N SER A 44 -10.49 0.20 10.99
CA SER A 44 -11.83 0.17 11.57
C SER A 44 -12.14 -1.17 12.24
N ALA A 45 -11.50 -2.25 11.81
CA ALA A 45 -11.65 -3.56 12.40
C ALA A 45 -10.73 -3.80 13.60
N GLY A 46 -9.94 -2.79 13.99
CA GLY A 46 -9.08 -2.87 15.18
C GLY A 46 -7.61 -3.18 14.89
N THR A 47 -7.20 -3.17 13.62
CA THR A 47 -5.79 -3.39 13.28
C THR A 47 -4.96 -2.18 13.70
N GLU A 48 -3.88 -2.41 14.43
CA GLU A 48 -3.03 -1.34 14.97
C GLU A 48 -1.69 -1.25 14.27
N ARG A 49 -1.21 -2.35 13.69
CA ARG A 49 0.09 -2.41 13.04
C ARG A 49 -0.05 -3.00 11.66
N PHE A 50 0.67 -2.39 10.71
CA PHE A 50 0.69 -2.87 9.33
C PHE A 50 2.12 -3.12 8.89
N VAL A 51 2.32 -4.17 8.11
CA VAL A 51 3.55 -4.38 7.36
C VAL A 51 3.15 -4.29 5.89
N VAL A 52 3.73 -3.32 5.19
CA VAL A 52 3.42 -3.09 3.76
C VAL A 52 4.64 -3.48 2.96
N ASN A 53 4.53 -4.51 2.12
CA ASN A 53 5.64 -4.85 1.26
C ASN A 53 5.53 -4.09 -0.06
N VAL A 54 6.65 -3.62 -0.57
CA VAL A 54 6.70 -2.79 -1.77
C VAL A 54 7.78 -3.33 -2.70
N HIS A 55 7.61 -3.10 -3.98
CA HIS A 55 8.57 -3.52 -5.00
C HIS A 55 8.53 -2.54 -6.17
N HIS A 56 7.64 -2.75 -7.15
CA HIS A 56 7.49 -1.82 -8.26
C HIS A 56 6.93 -0.49 -7.78
N PHE A 57 7.55 0.59 -8.22
CA PHE A 57 7.11 1.95 -7.86
C PHE A 57 7.02 2.14 -6.36
N ALA A 58 8.00 1.56 -5.64
CA ALA A 58 8.00 1.58 -4.17
C ALA A 58 7.88 2.99 -3.60
N THR A 59 8.56 3.97 -4.22
CA THR A 59 8.53 5.34 -3.73
C THR A 59 7.15 5.98 -3.80
N GLN A 60 6.33 5.61 -4.79
CA GLN A 60 4.96 6.12 -4.86
C GLN A 60 4.18 5.74 -3.62
N ILE A 61 4.35 4.48 -3.17
CA ILE A 61 3.65 3.98 -1.99
C ILE A 61 4.21 4.63 -0.73
N THR A 62 5.53 4.61 -0.55
CA THR A 62 6.15 5.14 0.67
C THR A 62 5.92 6.64 0.81
N ASP A 63 6.00 7.41 -0.28
CA ASP A 63 5.75 8.84 -0.24
C ASP A 63 4.29 9.12 0.12
N TYR A 64 3.37 8.37 -0.45
CA TYR A 64 1.95 8.53 -0.16
C TYR A 64 1.65 8.28 1.32
N LEU A 65 2.20 7.18 1.87
CA LEU A 65 1.99 6.86 3.28
C LEU A 65 2.57 7.95 4.18
N LYS A 66 3.76 8.44 3.85
CA LYS A 66 4.41 9.50 4.61
C LYS A 66 3.60 10.79 4.57
N GLU A 67 3.09 11.17 3.39
CA GLU A 67 2.30 12.38 3.22
C GLU A 67 1.01 12.33 4.02
N ASN A 68 0.49 11.15 4.28
CA ASN A 68 -0.73 10.95 5.05
C ASN A 68 -0.46 10.59 6.50
N ASN A 69 0.77 10.84 6.97
CA ASN A 69 1.18 10.58 8.35
C ASN A 69 0.90 9.13 8.76
N TYR A 70 1.10 8.19 7.81
CA TYR A 70 0.89 6.76 8.01
C TYR A 70 -0.50 6.44 8.58
N PHE A 71 -1.48 7.29 8.25
CA PHE A 71 -2.88 7.16 8.70
C PHE A 71 -3.00 6.98 10.22
N ASN A 72 -2.04 7.55 10.96
CA ASN A 72 -1.96 7.47 12.43
C ASN A 72 -1.88 6.03 12.94
N THR A 73 -1.22 5.17 12.19
CA THR A 73 -1.01 3.77 12.56
C THR A 73 0.49 3.44 12.52
N ASP A 74 0.86 2.29 13.07
CA ASP A 74 2.24 1.80 13.01
C ASP A 74 2.41 1.04 11.70
N ILE A 75 2.99 1.68 10.69
CA ILE A 75 3.24 1.07 9.39
C ILE A 75 4.72 0.83 9.22
N ARG A 76 5.08 -0.41 8.94
CA ARG A 76 6.46 -0.80 8.64
C ARG A 76 6.54 -1.18 7.18
N ILE A 77 7.61 -0.74 6.53
CA ILE A 77 7.83 -0.99 5.11
C ILE A 77 8.80 -2.15 4.95
N SER A 78 8.41 -3.13 4.14
CA SER A 78 9.29 -4.20 3.70
C SER A 78 9.58 -3.96 2.22
N ASP A 79 10.75 -3.44 1.92
CA ASP A 79 11.11 -3.10 0.53
C ASP A 79 11.72 -4.31 -0.16
N GLU A 80 11.03 -4.81 -1.17
CA GLU A 80 11.44 -5.98 -1.94
C GLU A 80 12.15 -5.59 -3.25
N SER A 81 12.45 -4.30 -3.42
CA SER A 81 13.03 -3.80 -4.67
C SER A 81 14.34 -4.48 -5.04
N ASP A 82 15.13 -4.87 -4.05
CA ASP A 82 16.43 -5.51 -4.25
C ASP A 82 16.36 -7.03 -4.25
N LYS A 83 15.16 -7.58 -4.16
CA LYS A 83 14.94 -9.02 -4.06
C LYS A 83 14.19 -9.51 -5.29
N LEU A 84 14.74 -10.45 -5.96
CA LEU A 84 14.11 -11.07 -7.12
C LEU A 84 13.94 -12.56 -6.94
#